data_00fd6481df666c70be59b0993cf88a0f
#
_entry.id   00fd6481df666c70be59b0993cf88a0f
#
_cell.length_a   1.000
_cell.length_b   1.000
_cell.length_c   1.000
_cell.angle_alpha   90.00
_cell.angle_beta   90.00
_cell.angle_gamma   90.00
#
_symmetry.space_group_name_H-M   'P 1'
#
loop_
_entity.id
_entity.type
_entity.pdbx_description
1 polymer ?
#
loop_
_entity_poly.entity_id
_entity_poly.type
_entity_poly.pdbx_seq_one_letter_code
_entity_poly.pdbx_strand_id
1 'polypeptide(L)' 'MSARQYLTDIYLHWLNDFLSVESFAEYHGITDAQAADLITLARDIFNTDHPEA' A
#
# COMPACT_ATOMS: atom_id res chain seq x y z
N MET A 1 -13.39 -4.60 -10.56
CA MET A 1 -12.52 -4.04 -9.52
C MET A 1 -11.94 -2.72 -9.98
N SER A 2 -11.95 -1.73 -9.14
CA SER A 2 -11.42 -0.42 -9.49
C SER A 2 -9.99 -0.27 -8.97
N ALA A 3 -9.28 0.72 -9.50
CA ALA A 3 -7.93 1.02 -9.03
C ALA A 3 -7.94 1.40 -7.56
N ARG A 4 -8.97 2.11 -7.11
CA ARG A 4 -9.08 2.49 -5.69
C ARG A 4 -9.22 1.26 -4.82
N GLN A 5 -10.01 0.31 -5.23
CA GLN A 5 -10.19 -0.93 -4.49
C GLN A 5 -8.87 -1.68 -4.41
N TYR A 6 -8.16 -1.76 -5.53
CA TYR A 6 -6.88 -2.45 -5.57
C TYR A 6 -5.88 -1.79 -4.61
N LEU A 7 -5.81 -0.46 -4.61
CA LEU A 7 -4.87 0.25 -3.76
C LEU A 7 -5.24 0.14 -2.28
N THR A 8 -6.54 0.13 -1.98
CA THR A 8 -6.99 -0.08 -0.61
C THR A 8 -6.57 -1.46 -0.12
N ASP A 9 -6.74 -2.47 -0.97
CA ASP A 9 -6.35 -3.84 -0.62
C ASP A 9 -4.83 -3.94 -0.40
N ILE A 10 -4.05 -3.26 -1.23
CA ILE A 10 -2.60 -3.22 -1.08
C ILE A 10 -2.21 -2.60 0.26
N TYR A 11 -2.87 -1.52 0.64
CA TYR A 11 -2.56 -0.85 1.90
C TYR A 11 -2.87 -1.75 3.10
N LEU A 12 -4.02 -2.42 3.06
CA LEU A 12 -4.39 -3.33 4.13
C LEU A 12 -3.45 -4.52 4.20
N HIS A 13 -3.02 -5.02 3.05
CA HIS A 13 -2.05 -6.10 2.97
C HIS A 13 -0.72 -5.67 3.62
N TRP A 14 -0.30 -4.45 3.31
CA TRP A 14 0.92 -3.88 3.89
C TRP A 14 0.82 -3.81 5.42
N LEU A 15 -0.30 -3.32 5.94
CA LEU A 15 -0.47 -3.17 7.38
C LEU A 15 -0.49 -4.50 8.11
N ASN A 16 -1.03 -5.54 7.45
CA ASN A 16 -1.25 -6.81 8.13
C ASN A 16 -0.09 -7.78 8.01
N ASP A 17 0.63 -7.74 6.89
CA ASP A 17 1.55 -8.82 6.59
C ASP A 17 3.02 -8.41 6.56
N PHE A 18 3.33 -7.14 6.56
CA PHE A 18 4.71 -6.70 6.36
C PHE A 18 5.15 -5.76 7.46
N LEU A 19 6.42 -5.92 7.87
CA LEU A 19 7.01 -5.10 8.91
C LEU A 19 7.85 -3.98 8.34
N SER A 20 8.21 -4.03 7.06
CA SER A 20 9.07 -3.01 6.47
C SER A 20 8.79 -2.90 4.99
N VAL A 21 9.17 -1.74 4.44
CA VAL A 21 9.06 -1.50 3.00
C VAL A 21 9.89 -2.51 2.23
N GLU A 22 11.05 -2.87 2.76
CA GLU A 22 11.94 -3.82 2.10
C GLU A 22 11.28 -5.18 1.93
N SER A 23 10.63 -5.67 2.97
CA SER A 23 9.91 -6.95 2.90
C SER A 23 8.81 -6.91 1.87
N PHE A 24 8.06 -5.81 1.86
CA PHE A 24 6.96 -5.63 0.92
C PHE A 24 7.49 -5.60 -0.51
N ALA A 25 8.59 -4.86 -0.74
CA ALA A 25 9.19 -4.74 -2.06
C ALA A 25 9.66 -6.10 -2.57
N GLU A 26 10.30 -6.86 -1.70
CA GLU A 26 10.80 -8.18 -2.07
C GLU A 26 9.66 -9.12 -2.43
N TYR A 27 8.61 -9.09 -1.65
CA TYR A 27 7.46 -9.97 -1.91
C TYR A 27 6.84 -9.67 -3.27
N HIS A 28 6.76 -8.40 -3.65
CA HIS A 28 6.13 -8.00 -4.90
C HIS A 28 7.11 -7.92 -6.07
N GLY A 29 8.39 -8.13 -5.82
CA GLY A 29 9.39 -8.09 -6.89
C GLY A 29 9.62 -6.70 -7.44
N ILE A 30 9.56 -5.69 -6.60
CA ILE A 30 9.76 -4.29 -7.00
C ILE A 30 10.87 -3.68 -6.14
N THR A 31 11.32 -2.48 -6.51
CA THR A 31 12.36 -1.81 -5.73
C THR A 31 11.77 -1.19 -4.46
N ASP A 32 12.64 -0.89 -3.51
CA ASP A 32 12.21 -0.23 -2.29
C ASP A 32 11.55 1.11 -2.58
N ALA A 33 12.10 1.86 -3.53
CA ALA A 33 11.53 3.15 -3.91
C ALA A 33 10.14 2.98 -4.51
N GLN A 34 9.97 1.99 -5.37
CA GLN A 34 8.66 1.71 -5.97
C GLN A 34 7.67 1.28 -4.90
N ALA A 35 8.12 0.47 -3.95
CA ALA A 35 7.25 0.01 -2.87
C ALA A 35 6.81 1.17 -2.00
N ALA A 36 7.74 2.07 -1.65
CA ALA A 36 7.41 3.22 -0.83
C ALA A 36 6.39 4.11 -1.53
N ASP A 37 6.57 4.34 -2.83
CA ASP A 37 5.63 5.16 -3.60
C ASP A 37 4.27 4.51 -3.66
N LEU A 38 4.23 3.20 -3.87
CA LEU A 38 2.97 2.47 -3.95
C LEU A 38 2.21 2.53 -2.62
N ILE A 39 2.93 2.31 -1.52
CA ILE A 39 2.33 2.34 -0.19
C ILE A 39 1.80 3.74 0.12
N THR A 40 2.57 4.78 -0.24
CA THR A 40 2.15 6.16 0.00
C THR A 40 0.88 6.47 -0.77
N LEU A 41 0.83 6.08 -2.03
CA LEU A 41 -0.34 6.30 -2.86
C LEU A 41 -1.54 5.55 -2.30
N ALA A 42 -1.32 4.30 -1.92
CA ALA A 42 -2.39 3.47 -1.37
C ALA A 42 -2.92 4.06 -0.07
N ARG A 43 -2.03 4.57 0.78
CA ARG A 43 -2.43 5.20 2.03
C ARG A 43 -3.25 6.46 1.77
N ASP A 44 -2.85 7.25 0.80
CA ASP A 44 -3.59 8.47 0.48
C ASP A 44 -5.00 8.16 -0.01
N ILE A 45 -5.13 7.14 -0.85
CA ILE A 45 -6.43 6.69 -1.35
C ILE A 45 -7.28 6.20 -0.18
N PHE A 46 -6.70 5.38 0.68
CA PHE A 46 -7.40 4.84 1.84
C PHE A 46 -7.89 5.96 2.74
N ASN A 47 -7.03 6.93 3.04
CA ASN A 47 -7.41 8.04 3.91
C ASN A 47 -8.47 8.93 3.29
N THR A 48 -8.47 9.06 1.98
CA THR A 48 -9.48 9.85 1.28
C THR A 48 -10.84 9.17 1.37
N ASP A 49 -10.87 7.84 1.24
CA ASP A 49 -12.11 7.08 1.28
C ASP A 49 -12.59 6.85 2.71
N HIS A 50 -11.68 6.93 3.68
CA HIS A 50 -12.00 6.67 5.08
C HIS A 50 -11.47 7.82 5.94
N PRO A 51 -12.05 9.02 5.80
CA PRO A 51 -11.53 10.20 6.50
C PRO A 51 -11.92 10.16 7.97
N GLU A 52 -11.30 9.29 8.69
CA GLU A 52 -11.63 9.15 10.07
C GLU A 52 -11.00 10.21 10.83
N ALA A 53 -10.71 10.96 10.73
CA ALA A 53 -10.10 12.00 11.48
C ALA A 53 -9.97 12.06 12.74
#